data_97f1e1a4af479b77b6c36ee96b5e2af7
#
_entry.id   97f1e1a4af479b77b6c36ee96b5e2af7
#
_cell.length_a   1.000
_cell.length_b   1.000
_cell.length_c   1.000
_cell.angle_alpha   90.00
_cell.angle_beta   90.00
_cell.angle_gamma   90.00
#
_symmetry.space_group_name_H-M   'P 1'
#
loop_
_entity.id
_entity.type
_entity.pdbx_description
1 polymer ?
#
loop_
_entity_poly.entity_id
_entity_poly.type
_entity_poly.pdbx_seq_one_letter_code
_entity_poly.pdbx_strand_id
1 'polypeptide(L)'
;MTPNAARLLKKYGVDKAIGENLVSFEELNMRRKDGTPVGYTPISRVENALGQPWWLVHRHHLHTGLVDVARTSGCTILTASRVTSLDYQSSHDGKVTVSTEAGAQHTFDLLVGADGVNSVVRKAIFPSIAPAPPTGNCAYRAIVPYAEIRKHAELRPLVEKLTMEVWMGHDAYIISYPISAGKDFNMVLSHHRDPPVHQVQEIDMQELRDEYKDFDPRIKKIVDMIPSAQRWPLLYVGPLESWCSPKKNVVLIGVSSAPFPHTY
;
A
#
# COMPACT_ATOMS: atom_id res chain seq x y z
N MET A 1 2.27 2.43 -8.97
CA MET A 1 1.77 3.83 -8.99
C MET A 1 1.12 4.08 -10.33
N THR A 2 -0.17 4.23 -10.31
CA THR A 2 -1.00 4.46 -11.49
C THR A 2 -0.74 5.84 -12.12
N PRO A 3 -1.08 6.07 -13.39
CA PRO A 3 -0.80 7.33 -14.09
C PRO A 3 -1.29 8.61 -13.41
N ASN A 4 -2.43 8.55 -12.70
CA ASN A 4 -2.94 9.69 -11.93
C ASN A 4 -1.99 10.09 -10.78
N ALA A 5 -1.42 9.13 -10.07
CA ALA A 5 -0.42 9.37 -9.03
C ALA A 5 0.93 9.79 -9.62
N ALA A 6 1.39 9.13 -10.70
CA ALA A 6 2.63 9.45 -11.39
C ALA A 6 2.67 10.91 -11.86
N ARG A 7 1.56 11.43 -12.37
CA ARG A 7 1.42 12.85 -12.75
C ARG A 7 1.77 13.80 -11.61
N LEU A 8 1.30 13.51 -10.39
CA LEU A 8 1.56 14.34 -9.22
C LEU A 8 3.00 14.20 -8.75
N LEU A 9 3.54 12.99 -8.73
CA LEU A 9 4.92 12.73 -8.34
C LEU A 9 5.91 13.45 -9.27
N LYS A 10 5.65 13.42 -10.58
CA LYS A 10 6.42 14.21 -11.57
C LYS A 10 6.32 15.71 -11.31
N LYS A 11 5.10 16.23 -11.05
CA LYS A 11 4.89 17.65 -10.76
C LYS A 11 5.75 18.14 -9.59
N TYR A 12 5.92 17.30 -8.58
CA TYR A 12 6.70 17.64 -7.38
C TYR A 12 8.16 17.16 -7.43
N GLY A 13 8.59 16.53 -8.52
CA GLY A 13 9.97 16.06 -8.68
C GLY A 13 10.33 14.80 -7.87
N VAL A 14 9.32 14.11 -7.31
CA VAL A 14 9.51 12.88 -6.52
C VAL A 14 10.04 11.74 -7.40
N ASP A 15 9.63 11.69 -8.67
CA ASP A 15 10.14 10.74 -9.66
C ASP A 15 11.66 10.85 -9.83
N LYS A 16 12.19 12.08 -9.86
CA LYS A 16 13.64 12.35 -9.94
C LYS A 16 14.38 11.91 -8.67
N ALA A 17 13.76 12.15 -7.50
CA ALA A 17 14.34 11.73 -6.23
C ALA A 17 14.38 10.20 -6.07
N ILE A 18 13.40 9.47 -6.61
CA ILE A 18 13.38 8.00 -6.60
C ILE A 18 14.34 7.43 -7.66
N GLY A 19 14.44 8.08 -8.81
CA GLY A 19 15.36 7.74 -9.90
C GLY A 19 15.11 6.33 -10.46
N GLU A 20 16.21 5.57 -10.64
CA GLU A 20 16.20 4.22 -11.24
C GLU A 20 15.39 3.16 -10.47
N ASN A 21 15.01 3.45 -9.22
CA ASN A 21 14.15 2.56 -8.42
C ASN A 21 12.68 2.60 -8.86
N LEU A 22 12.29 3.53 -9.74
CA LEU A 22 11.02 3.45 -10.46
C LEU A 22 11.13 2.40 -11.56
N VAL A 23 10.22 1.45 -11.56
CA VAL A 23 10.21 0.38 -12.55
C VAL A 23 9.07 0.60 -13.53
N SER A 24 9.41 0.78 -14.80
CA SER A 24 8.46 0.65 -15.90
C SER A 24 8.28 -0.83 -16.22
N PHE A 25 7.08 -1.23 -16.57
CA PHE A 25 6.76 -2.62 -16.88
C PHE A 25 5.94 -2.70 -18.17
N GLU A 26 5.95 -3.86 -18.81
CA GLU A 26 5.44 -4.01 -20.16
C GLU A 26 3.95 -4.33 -20.20
N GLU A 27 3.51 -5.24 -19.35
CA GLU A 27 2.19 -5.84 -19.40
C GLU A 27 1.61 -6.08 -18.02
N LEU A 28 0.29 -5.93 -17.88
CA LEU A 28 -0.50 -6.48 -16.80
C LEU A 28 -1.20 -7.74 -17.33
N ASN A 29 -0.82 -8.89 -16.81
CA ASN A 29 -1.37 -10.18 -17.20
C ASN A 29 -2.34 -10.69 -16.13
N MET A 30 -3.48 -11.20 -16.56
CA MET A 30 -4.49 -11.82 -15.71
C MET A 30 -4.62 -13.30 -16.03
N ARG A 31 -4.60 -14.12 -14.99
CA ARG A 31 -4.67 -15.59 -15.08
C ARG A 31 -5.67 -16.14 -14.08
N ARG A 32 -6.22 -17.30 -14.36
CA ARG A 32 -6.87 -18.11 -13.34
C ARG A 32 -5.82 -18.68 -12.38
N LYS A 33 -6.27 -19.21 -11.24
CA LYS A 33 -5.37 -19.80 -10.24
C LYS A 33 -4.48 -20.92 -10.81
N ASP A 34 -4.94 -21.64 -11.82
CA ASP A 34 -4.22 -22.73 -12.50
C ASP A 34 -3.20 -22.24 -13.54
N GLY A 35 -3.08 -20.90 -13.72
CA GLY A 35 -2.19 -20.29 -14.70
C GLY A 35 -2.80 -20.05 -16.07
N THR A 36 -4.05 -20.49 -16.33
CA THR A 36 -4.75 -20.24 -17.59
C THR A 36 -4.89 -18.74 -17.85
N PRO A 37 -4.38 -18.19 -18.97
CA PRO A 37 -4.55 -16.77 -19.29
C PRO A 37 -6.02 -16.39 -19.45
N VAL A 38 -6.40 -15.25 -18.86
CA VAL A 38 -7.75 -14.66 -18.98
C VAL A 38 -7.71 -13.38 -19.81
N GLY A 39 -6.66 -12.62 -19.69
CA GLY A 39 -6.47 -11.39 -20.43
C GLY A 39 -5.13 -10.72 -20.13
N TYR A 40 -4.83 -9.70 -20.90
CA TYR A 40 -3.65 -8.88 -20.67
C TYR A 40 -3.92 -7.43 -21.10
N THR A 41 -3.13 -6.52 -20.54
CA THR A 41 -3.16 -5.10 -20.91
C THR A 41 -1.74 -4.63 -21.17
N PRO A 42 -1.39 -4.25 -22.42
CA PRO A 42 -0.13 -3.59 -22.71
C PRO A 42 -0.09 -2.23 -21.99
N ILE A 43 0.93 -1.99 -21.19
CA ILE A 43 1.02 -0.75 -20.41
C ILE A 43 1.24 0.47 -21.27
N SER A 44 1.97 0.32 -22.37
CA SER A 44 2.14 1.39 -23.37
C SER A 44 0.81 1.94 -23.89
N ARG A 45 -0.22 1.08 -24.05
CA ARG A 45 -1.57 1.52 -24.45
C ARG A 45 -2.21 2.42 -23.40
N VAL A 46 -2.05 2.07 -22.12
CA VAL A 46 -2.57 2.86 -21.00
C VAL A 46 -1.83 4.18 -20.88
N GLU A 47 -0.51 4.14 -20.95
CA GLU A 47 0.35 5.32 -20.89
C GLU A 47 0.07 6.30 -22.01
N ASN A 48 -0.08 5.81 -23.26
CA ASN A 48 -0.43 6.63 -24.41
C ASN A 48 -1.81 7.27 -24.25
N ALA A 49 -2.79 6.52 -23.76
CA ALA A 49 -4.15 7.03 -23.57
C ALA A 49 -4.24 8.10 -22.46
N LEU A 50 -3.43 7.99 -21.40
CA LEU A 50 -3.46 8.85 -20.24
C LEU A 50 -2.34 9.91 -20.22
N GLY A 51 -1.38 9.84 -21.16
CA GLY A 51 -0.26 10.75 -21.25
C GLY A 51 0.71 10.73 -20.07
N GLN A 52 0.67 9.69 -19.25
CA GLN A 52 1.47 9.56 -18.04
C GLN A 52 1.92 8.11 -17.82
N PRO A 53 3.12 7.89 -17.26
CA PRO A 53 3.63 6.56 -17.01
C PRO A 53 2.87 5.84 -15.90
N TRP A 54 2.90 4.51 -15.94
CA TRP A 54 2.48 3.65 -14.86
C TRP A 54 3.70 2.94 -14.27
N TRP A 55 4.11 3.32 -13.07
CA TRP A 55 5.32 2.80 -12.43
C TRP A 55 5.03 1.85 -11.29
N LEU A 56 5.96 0.92 -11.07
CA LEU A 56 6.08 0.08 -9.90
C LEU A 56 7.25 0.57 -9.05
N VAL A 57 7.15 0.47 -7.75
CA VAL A 57 8.19 0.95 -6.83
C VAL A 57 8.10 0.23 -5.49
N HIS A 58 9.24 -0.04 -4.90
CA HIS A 58 9.27 -0.49 -3.51
C HIS A 58 8.84 0.65 -2.58
N ARG A 59 7.98 0.34 -1.59
CA ARG A 59 7.43 1.34 -0.67
C ARG A 59 8.51 2.19 0.02
N HIS A 60 9.64 1.58 0.37
CA HIS A 60 10.76 2.28 0.99
C HIS A 60 11.30 3.39 0.07
N HIS A 61 11.56 3.11 -1.20
CA HIS A 61 12.08 4.10 -2.15
C HIS A 61 11.08 5.24 -2.39
N LEU A 62 9.78 4.92 -2.50
CA LEU A 62 8.74 5.94 -2.60
C LEU A 62 8.71 6.84 -1.36
N HIS A 63 8.76 6.24 -0.16
CA HIS A 63 8.75 6.98 1.10
C HIS A 63 9.98 7.89 1.21
N THR A 64 11.18 7.37 0.93
CA THR A 64 12.42 8.14 0.95
C THR A 64 12.36 9.32 -0.03
N GLY A 65 11.95 9.08 -1.29
CA GLY A 65 11.82 10.16 -2.28
C GLY A 65 10.81 11.24 -1.88
N LEU A 66 9.69 10.86 -1.26
CA LEU A 66 8.72 11.84 -0.73
C LEU A 66 9.31 12.66 0.44
N VAL A 67 10.01 12.03 1.35
CA VAL A 67 10.67 12.71 2.49
C VAL A 67 11.73 13.67 2.01
N ASP A 68 12.56 13.27 1.06
CA ASP A 68 13.63 14.09 0.51
C ASP A 68 13.08 15.33 -0.19
N VAL A 69 12.05 15.16 -1.00
CA VAL A 69 11.37 16.29 -1.67
C VAL A 69 10.71 17.22 -0.65
N ALA A 70 10.04 16.67 0.38
CA ALA A 70 9.44 17.50 1.42
C ALA A 70 10.49 18.35 2.15
N ARG A 71 11.62 17.74 2.54
CA ARG A 71 12.73 18.45 3.20
C ARG A 71 13.33 19.54 2.32
N THR A 72 13.62 19.23 1.07
CA THR A 72 14.20 20.21 0.12
C THR A 72 13.23 21.33 -0.23
N SER A 73 11.92 21.08 -0.06
CA SER A 73 10.86 22.10 -0.20
C SER A 73 10.61 22.92 1.07
N GLY A 74 11.45 22.77 2.11
CA GLY A 74 11.38 23.55 3.36
C GLY A 74 10.41 22.99 4.41
N CYS A 75 9.88 21.78 4.25
CA CYS A 75 9.04 21.16 5.27
C CYS A 75 9.88 20.68 6.47
N THR A 76 9.47 21.02 7.68
CA THR A 76 10.03 20.46 8.91
C THR A 76 9.41 19.10 9.18
N ILE A 77 10.25 18.05 9.28
CA ILE A 77 9.81 16.70 9.60
C ILE A 77 10.31 16.32 10.99
N LEU A 78 9.36 16.14 11.92
CA LEU A 78 9.62 15.70 13.28
C LEU A 78 9.38 14.18 13.36
N THR A 79 10.44 13.43 13.56
CA THR A 79 10.39 11.98 13.83
C THR A 79 10.22 11.71 15.33
N ALA A 80 9.83 10.48 15.71
CA ALA A 80 9.55 10.11 17.11
C ALA A 80 8.54 11.05 17.81
N SER A 81 7.65 11.68 17.03
CA SER A 81 6.67 12.67 17.49
C SER A 81 5.25 12.14 17.29
N ARG A 82 4.96 10.99 17.88
CA ARG A 82 3.64 10.36 17.81
C ARG A 82 2.60 11.26 18.46
N VAL A 83 1.63 11.71 17.68
CA VAL A 83 0.48 12.48 18.18
C VAL A 83 -0.45 11.57 18.96
N THR A 84 -0.81 11.97 20.18
CA THR A 84 -1.71 11.23 21.08
C THR A 84 -3.05 11.90 21.28
N SER A 85 -3.09 13.24 21.17
CA SER A 85 -4.32 14.00 21.28
C SER A 85 -4.24 15.32 20.51
N LEU A 86 -5.41 15.90 20.27
CA LEU A 86 -5.52 17.24 19.70
C LEU A 86 -6.65 18.02 20.37
N ASP A 87 -6.43 19.32 20.53
CA ASP A 87 -7.47 20.30 20.89
C ASP A 87 -7.68 21.25 19.70
N TYR A 88 -8.86 21.19 19.12
CA TYR A 88 -9.28 22.01 17.99
C TYR A 88 -10.48 22.87 18.33
N GLN A 89 -10.97 22.81 19.58
CA GLN A 89 -12.21 23.46 20.02
C GLN A 89 -11.95 24.62 20.99
N SER A 90 -10.97 24.51 21.88
CA SER A 90 -10.76 25.44 22.98
C SER A 90 -10.13 26.77 22.55
N SER A 91 -9.44 26.78 21.41
CA SER A 91 -8.77 27.99 20.91
C SER A 91 -9.77 29.06 20.44
N HIS A 92 -9.64 30.29 20.96
CA HIS A 92 -10.42 31.45 20.53
C HIS A 92 -9.96 32.00 19.17
N ASP A 93 -8.71 31.76 18.78
CA ASP A 93 -8.11 32.20 17.51
C ASP A 93 -8.25 31.17 16.38
N GLY A 94 -8.98 30.07 16.62
CA GLY A 94 -9.26 29.03 15.62
C GLY A 94 -8.11 28.04 15.39
N LYS A 95 -7.02 28.14 16.15
CA LYS A 95 -5.87 27.25 16.01
C LYS A 95 -6.11 25.86 16.56
N VAL A 96 -5.26 24.92 16.18
CA VAL A 96 -5.27 23.53 16.64
C VAL A 96 -3.97 23.23 17.38
N THR A 97 -4.09 22.73 18.60
CA THR A 97 -2.94 22.26 19.37
C THR A 97 -2.90 20.74 19.37
N VAL A 98 -1.77 20.16 18.99
CA VAL A 98 -1.51 18.72 19.08
C VAL A 98 -0.55 18.43 20.21
N SER A 99 -0.77 17.32 20.94
CA SER A 99 0.14 16.81 21.96
C SER A 99 0.77 15.51 21.48
N THR A 100 2.06 15.35 21.75
CA THR A 100 2.82 14.15 21.42
C THR A 100 2.99 13.24 22.61
N GLU A 101 3.35 11.98 22.38
CA GLU A 101 3.66 10.99 23.42
C GLU A 101 4.80 11.44 24.36
N ALA A 102 5.74 12.22 23.84
CA ALA A 102 6.84 12.83 24.63
C ALA A 102 6.42 14.06 25.42
N GLY A 103 5.12 14.45 25.39
CA GLY A 103 4.59 15.61 26.12
C GLY A 103 4.80 16.95 25.43
N ALA A 104 5.44 17.00 24.24
CA ALA A 104 5.56 18.24 23.49
C ALA A 104 4.19 18.68 22.92
N GLN A 105 3.98 19.99 22.85
CA GLN A 105 2.81 20.59 22.25
C GLN A 105 3.20 21.48 21.07
N HIS A 106 2.41 21.41 20.01
CA HIS A 106 2.59 22.21 18.80
C HIS A 106 1.24 22.81 18.39
N THR A 107 1.24 24.09 18.05
CA THR A 107 0.02 24.81 17.66
C THR A 107 0.11 25.25 16.21
N PHE A 108 -0.98 25.05 15.45
CA PHE A 108 -1.05 25.28 14.01
C PHE A 108 -2.35 25.97 13.64
N ASP A 109 -2.36 26.69 12.52
CA ASP A 109 -3.58 27.31 11.95
C ASP A 109 -4.50 26.25 11.29
N LEU A 110 -3.89 25.18 10.73
CA LEU A 110 -4.59 24.06 10.09
C LEU A 110 -3.88 22.76 10.41
N LEU A 111 -4.63 21.73 10.79
CA LEU A 111 -4.13 20.36 10.95
C LEU A 111 -4.65 19.47 9.84
N VAL A 112 -3.73 18.76 9.17
CA VAL A 112 -4.05 17.74 8.18
C VAL A 112 -3.78 16.34 8.77
N GLY A 113 -4.85 15.57 9.02
CA GLY A 113 -4.77 14.19 9.49
C GLY A 113 -4.53 13.23 8.32
N ALA A 114 -3.32 12.72 8.23
CA ALA A 114 -2.89 11.73 7.25
C ALA A 114 -2.33 10.46 7.91
N ASP A 115 -2.82 10.16 9.11
CA ASP A 115 -2.33 9.15 10.05
C ASP A 115 -2.94 7.75 9.86
N GLY A 116 -3.65 7.55 8.73
CA GLY A 116 -4.03 6.23 8.21
C GLY A 116 -5.27 5.62 8.85
N VAL A 117 -5.42 4.30 8.67
CA VAL A 117 -6.64 3.55 9.05
C VAL A 117 -6.95 3.62 10.55
N ASN A 118 -5.93 3.71 11.40
CA ASN A 118 -6.06 3.84 12.86
C ASN A 118 -5.96 5.29 13.34
N SER A 119 -6.39 6.24 12.53
CA SER A 119 -6.24 7.68 12.73
C SER A 119 -6.69 8.17 14.11
N VAL A 120 -5.77 8.79 14.84
CA VAL A 120 -6.03 9.51 16.10
C VAL A 120 -6.81 10.78 15.80
N VAL A 121 -6.47 11.47 14.69
CA VAL A 121 -7.14 12.70 14.27
C VAL A 121 -8.61 12.42 13.93
N ARG A 122 -8.90 11.36 13.17
CA ARG A 122 -10.30 10.94 12.89
C ARG A 122 -11.08 10.67 14.17
N LYS A 123 -10.50 9.89 15.09
CA LYS A 123 -11.15 9.56 16.36
C LYS A 123 -11.47 10.81 17.20
N ALA A 124 -10.60 11.82 17.14
CA ALA A 124 -10.81 13.05 17.91
C ALA A 124 -11.94 13.93 17.33
N ILE A 125 -12.05 14.03 15.99
CA ILE A 125 -13.10 14.86 15.37
C ILE A 125 -14.42 14.12 15.18
N PHE A 126 -14.39 12.77 15.16
CA PHE A 126 -15.57 11.90 15.01
C PHE A 126 -15.55 10.78 16.07
N PRO A 127 -15.73 11.07 17.34
CA PRO A 127 -15.60 10.09 18.43
C PRO A 127 -16.62 8.95 18.38
N SER A 128 -17.76 9.17 17.69
CA SER A 128 -18.81 8.15 17.50
C SER A 128 -18.46 7.08 16.45
N ILE A 129 -17.42 7.31 15.64
CA ILE A 129 -17.04 6.35 14.62
C ILE A 129 -16.26 5.20 15.26
N ALA A 130 -16.76 3.99 15.06
CA ALA A 130 -16.08 2.78 15.51
C ALA A 130 -14.69 2.60 14.89
N PRO A 131 -13.76 1.92 15.55
CA PRO A 131 -12.52 1.49 14.94
C PRO A 131 -12.77 0.70 13.66
N ALA A 132 -11.84 0.77 12.71
CA ALA A 132 -11.94 0.05 11.44
C ALA A 132 -12.02 -1.47 11.67
N PRO A 133 -13.15 -2.12 11.33
CA PRO A 133 -13.24 -3.57 11.44
C PRO A 133 -12.44 -4.27 10.34
N PRO A 134 -12.03 -5.53 10.54
CA PRO A 134 -11.47 -6.33 9.48
C PRO A 134 -12.55 -6.69 8.44
N THR A 135 -12.12 -6.75 7.18
CA THR A 135 -13.01 -7.08 6.04
C THR A 135 -13.30 -8.57 5.89
N GLY A 136 -12.62 -9.42 6.65
CA GLY A 136 -12.53 -10.85 6.38
C GLY A 136 -11.40 -11.22 5.43
N ASN A 137 -10.87 -10.27 4.67
CA ASN A 137 -9.69 -10.51 3.84
C ASN A 137 -8.41 -10.20 4.60
N CYS A 138 -7.39 -10.97 4.32
CA CYS A 138 -6.03 -10.75 4.80
C CYS A 138 -5.03 -10.84 3.65
N ALA A 139 -3.83 -10.34 3.87
CA ALA A 139 -2.77 -10.38 2.87
C ALA A 139 -1.43 -10.79 3.49
N TYR A 140 -0.67 -11.55 2.72
CA TYR A 140 0.75 -11.80 2.96
C TYR A 140 1.56 -10.99 1.96
N ARG A 141 2.77 -10.63 2.36
CA ARG A 141 3.72 -9.93 1.50
C ARG A 141 5.05 -10.65 1.52
N ALA A 142 5.57 -10.92 0.36
CA ALA A 142 6.86 -11.57 0.19
C ALA A 142 7.65 -10.90 -0.94
N ILE A 143 8.96 -10.96 -0.80
CA ILE A 143 9.90 -10.51 -1.83
C ILE A 143 10.85 -11.66 -2.11
N VAL A 144 10.97 -12.03 -3.38
CA VAL A 144 11.90 -13.07 -3.84
C VAL A 144 12.83 -12.43 -4.87
N PRO A 145 14.16 -12.52 -4.72
CA PRO A 145 15.09 -11.99 -5.71
C PRO A 145 14.91 -12.67 -7.07
N TYR A 146 14.88 -11.90 -8.15
CA TYR A 146 14.82 -12.44 -9.52
C TYR A 146 15.96 -13.42 -9.81
N ALA A 147 17.12 -13.18 -9.23
CA ALA A 147 18.27 -14.08 -9.35
C ALA A 147 17.97 -15.49 -8.86
N GLU A 148 17.19 -15.64 -7.78
CA GLU A 148 16.78 -16.95 -7.27
C GLU A 148 15.76 -17.61 -8.20
N ILE A 149 14.76 -16.86 -8.65
CA ILE A 149 13.74 -17.38 -9.57
C ILE A 149 14.38 -17.87 -10.89
N ARG A 150 15.34 -17.13 -11.43
CA ARG A 150 16.05 -17.48 -12.68
C ARG A 150 16.87 -18.77 -12.62
N LYS A 151 17.21 -19.27 -11.43
CA LYS A 151 17.88 -20.58 -11.27
C LYS A 151 17.00 -21.75 -11.72
N HIS A 152 15.68 -21.55 -11.77
CA HIS A 152 14.69 -22.55 -12.14
C HIS A 152 14.17 -22.32 -13.54
N ALA A 153 14.43 -23.24 -14.46
CA ALA A 153 14.10 -23.09 -15.88
C ALA A 153 12.61 -22.84 -16.12
N GLU A 154 11.74 -23.52 -15.39
CA GLU A 154 10.28 -23.40 -15.49
C GLU A 154 9.72 -22.06 -14.97
N LEU A 155 10.49 -21.33 -14.16
CA LEU A 155 10.08 -20.03 -13.61
C LEU A 155 10.60 -18.86 -14.44
N ARG A 156 11.62 -19.07 -15.28
CA ARG A 156 12.23 -18.01 -16.10
C ARG A 156 11.22 -17.20 -16.91
N PRO A 157 10.19 -17.82 -17.54
CA PRO A 157 9.20 -17.04 -18.30
C PRO A 157 8.43 -16.00 -17.48
N LEU A 158 8.35 -16.14 -16.16
CA LEU A 158 7.70 -15.16 -15.26
C LEU A 158 8.57 -13.92 -14.99
N VAL A 159 9.86 -14.00 -15.32
CA VAL A 159 10.86 -12.96 -15.00
C VAL A 159 11.73 -12.56 -16.20
N GLU A 160 11.39 -13.02 -17.41
CA GLU A 160 12.05 -12.60 -18.66
C GLU A 160 11.71 -11.18 -19.01
N LYS A 161 10.44 -10.81 -18.81
CA LYS A 161 9.92 -9.46 -18.98
C LYS A 161 9.54 -8.87 -17.63
N LEU A 162 9.56 -7.57 -17.54
CA LEU A 162 9.03 -6.87 -16.37
C LEU A 162 7.52 -6.74 -16.54
N THR A 163 6.77 -7.63 -15.92
CA THR A 163 5.30 -7.69 -15.99
C THR A 163 4.68 -7.62 -14.60
N MET A 164 3.45 -7.16 -14.54
CA MET A 164 2.58 -7.38 -13.38
C MET A 164 1.70 -8.58 -13.69
N GLU A 165 1.68 -9.55 -12.80
CA GLU A 165 0.90 -10.78 -12.95
C GLU A 165 -0.16 -10.86 -11.86
N VAL A 166 -1.38 -11.23 -12.23
CA VAL A 166 -2.48 -11.45 -11.31
C VAL A 166 -3.02 -12.86 -11.51
N TRP A 167 -2.99 -13.68 -10.46
CA TRP A 167 -3.65 -14.99 -10.44
C TRP A 167 -4.91 -14.91 -9.59
N MET A 168 -6.05 -15.29 -10.16
CA MET A 168 -7.37 -15.17 -9.54
C MET A 168 -7.93 -16.53 -9.19
N GLY A 169 -8.15 -16.80 -7.91
CA GLY A 169 -8.93 -17.90 -7.37
C GLY A 169 -10.33 -17.46 -6.94
N HIS A 170 -11.09 -18.34 -6.29
CA HIS A 170 -12.44 -18.03 -5.78
C HIS A 170 -12.35 -17.07 -4.58
N ASP A 171 -11.59 -17.43 -3.55
CA ASP A 171 -11.46 -16.68 -2.30
C ASP A 171 -10.03 -16.16 -2.08
N ALA A 172 -9.18 -16.28 -3.09
CA ALA A 172 -7.78 -15.90 -3.02
C ALA A 172 -7.29 -15.34 -4.35
N TYR A 173 -6.37 -14.41 -4.27
CA TYR A 173 -5.64 -13.91 -5.45
C TYR A 173 -4.19 -13.62 -5.10
N ILE A 174 -3.35 -13.62 -6.13
CA ILE A 174 -1.94 -13.26 -6.02
C ILE A 174 -1.67 -12.16 -7.03
N ILE A 175 -1.02 -11.11 -6.57
CA ILE A 175 -0.47 -10.07 -7.45
C ILE A 175 1.04 -10.10 -7.28
N SER A 176 1.77 -10.19 -8.39
CA SER A 176 3.21 -10.06 -8.38
C SER A 176 3.69 -9.02 -9.38
N TYR A 177 4.78 -8.35 -9.04
CA TYR A 177 5.34 -7.31 -9.88
C TYR A 177 6.80 -7.01 -9.51
N PRO A 178 7.60 -6.48 -10.47
CA PRO A 178 8.98 -6.09 -10.22
C PRO A 178 9.07 -4.83 -9.36
N ILE A 179 10.04 -4.82 -8.45
CA ILE A 179 10.45 -3.65 -7.65
C ILE A 179 11.99 -3.54 -7.65
N SER A 180 12.54 -2.52 -6.97
CA SER A 180 13.99 -2.35 -6.78
C SER A 180 14.76 -2.40 -8.10
N ALA A 181 14.39 -1.55 -9.07
CA ALA A 181 14.98 -1.51 -10.42
C ALA A 181 14.87 -2.87 -11.16
N GLY A 182 13.81 -3.64 -10.93
CA GLY A 182 13.59 -4.94 -11.56
C GLY A 182 14.44 -6.09 -11.00
N LYS A 183 15.02 -5.92 -9.81
CA LYS A 183 15.85 -6.94 -9.16
C LYS A 183 15.04 -7.89 -8.28
N ASP A 184 13.91 -7.44 -7.77
CA ASP A 184 13.09 -8.16 -6.81
C ASP A 184 11.68 -8.39 -7.33
N PHE A 185 11.19 -9.62 -7.09
CA PHE A 185 9.83 -10.06 -7.38
C PHE A 185 9.00 -9.89 -6.12
N ASN A 186 8.17 -8.85 -6.10
CA ASN A 186 7.25 -8.63 -4.99
C ASN A 186 5.98 -9.43 -5.21
N MET A 187 5.51 -10.10 -4.16
CA MET A 187 4.25 -10.84 -4.14
C MET A 187 3.34 -10.31 -3.05
N VAL A 188 2.10 -10.10 -3.41
CA VAL A 188 0.99 -9.87 -2.48
C VAL A 188 0.02 -11.03 -2.67
N LEU A 189 -0.10 -11.87 -1.65
CA LEU A 189 -1.01 -13.00 -1.64
C LEU A 189 -2.18 -12.63 -0.73
N SER A 190 -3.40 -12.68 -1.22
CA SER A 190 -4.59 -12.32 -0.45
C SER A 190 -5.59 -13.45 -0.48
N HIS A 191 -6.24 -13.68 0.65
CA HIS A 191 -7.35 -14.61 0.74
C HIS A 191 -8.38 -14.19 1.78
N HIS A 192 -9.58 -14.75 1.67
CA HIS A 192 -10.62 -14.61 2.68
C HIS A 192 -10.36 -15.55 3.86
N ARG A 193 -10.71 -15.10 5.08
CA ARG A 193 -10.55 -15.89 6.29
C ARG A 193 -11.71 -15.67 7.25
N ASP A 194 -12.24 -16.79 7.74
CA ASP A 194 -13.26 -16.83 8.79
C ASP A 194 -12.76 -17.73 9.93
N PRO A 195 -12.62 -17.23 11.17
CA PRO A 195 -12.84 -15.85 11.61
C PRO A 195 -11.80 -14.87 11.04
N PRO A 196 -12.17 -13.57 10.92
CA PRO A 196 -11.29 -12.57 10.33
C PRO A 196 -10.07 -12.28 11.21
N VAL A 197 -8.99 -11.87 10.56
CA VAL A 197 -7.73 -11.48 11.22
C VAL A 197 -7.86 -10.05 11.75
N HIS A 198 -7.57 -9.82 13.02
CA HIS A 198 -7.70 -8.51 13.67
C HIS A 198 -6.37 -7.75 13.82
N GLN A 199 -5.26 -8.45 13.84
CA GLN A 199 -3.92 -7.88 14.00
C GLN A 199 -2.90 -8.63 13.16
N VAL A 200 -1.74 -8.02 12.97
CA VAL A 200 -0.63 -8.68 12.26
C VAL A 200 -0.19 -9.92 13.04
N GLN A 201 0.02 -11.01 12.34
CA GLN A 201 0.40 -12.31 12.90
C GLN A 201 1.59 -12.89 12.14
N GLU A 202 2.56 -13.42 12.87
CA GLU A 202 3.51 -14.37 12.32
C GLU A 202 2.78 -15.67 11.98
N ILE A 203 3.15 -16.32 10.91
CA ILE A 203 2.52 -17.56 10.47
C ILE A 203 3.52 -18.68 10.29
N ASP A 204 3.05 -19.93 10.42
CA ASP A 204 3.77 -21.06 9.91
C ASP A 204 3.75 -21.02 8.38
N MET A 205 4.92 -21.16 7.76
CA MET A 205 5.04 -21.18 6.30
C MET A 205 4.32 -22.37 5.66
N GLN A 206 4.09 -23.43 6.40
CA GLN A 206 3.28 -24.56 5.92
C GLN A 206 1.82 -24.14 5.72
N GLU A 207 1.28 -23.31 6.61
CA GLU A 207 -0.08 -22.75 6.46
C GLU A 207 -0.21 -21.95 5.15
N LEU A 208 0.78 -21.10 4.84
CA LEU A 208 0.80 -20.35 3.58
C LEU A 208 0.85 -21.27 2.35
N ARG A 209 1.70 -22.32 2.39
CA ARG A 209 1.80 -23.30 1.31
C ARG A 209 0.49 -24.05 1.07
N ASP A 210 -0.18 -24.44 2.16
CA ASP A 210 -1.45 -25.15 2.08
C ASP A 210 -2.59 -24.30 1.49
N GLU A 211 -2.62 -23.01 1.80
CA GLU A 211 -3.61 -22.09 1.25
C GLU A 211 -3.48 -21.89 -0.26
N TYR A 212 -2.25 -21.91 -0.78
CA TYR A 212 -1.98 -21.69 -2.20
C TYR A 212 -1.59 -22.98 -2.96
N LYS A 213 -1.80 -24.16 -2.37
CA LYS A 213 -1.42 -25.46 -2.97
C LYS A 213 -2.07 -25.76 -4.32
N ASP A 214 -3.26 -25.23 -4.57
CA ASP A 214 -4.03 -25.43 -5.80
C ASP A 214 -3.79 -24.35 -6.86
N PHE A 215 -2.85 -23.45 -6.61
CA PHE A 215 -2.42 -22.47 -7.58
C PHE A 215 -1.43 -23.06 -8.60
N ASP A 216 -1.18 -22.31 -9.67
CA ASP A 216 -0.19 -22.61 -10.70
C ASP A 216 1.10 -23.21 -10.08
N PRO A 217 1.61 -24.35 -10.58
CA PRO A 217 2.81 -24.97 -10.03
C PRO A 217 4.03 -24.04 -9.94
N ARG A 218 4.13 -23.06 -10.84
CA ARG A 218 5.20 -22.04 -10.80
C ARG A 218 5.06 -21.13 -9.58
N ILE A 219 3.82 -20.74 -9.23
CA ILE A 219 3.53 -19.94 -8.03
C ILE A 219 3.85 -20.73 -6.77
N LYS A 220 3.44 -22.00 -6.68
CA LYS A 220 3.80 -22.87 -5.55
C LYS A 220 5.30 -22.90 -5.33
N LYS A 221 6.07 -23.10 -6.39
CA LYS A 221 7.52 -23.13 -6.30
C LYS A 221 8.13 -21.81 -5.82
N ILE A 222 7.56 -20.66 -6.20
CA ILE A 222 8.01 -19.35 -5.69
C ILE A 222 7.61 -19.19 -4.21
N VAL A 223 6.42 -19.64 -3.81
CA VAL A 223 5.99 -19.63 -2.41
C VAL A 223 6.91 -20.47 -1.52
N ASP A 224 7.44 -21.59 -2.03
CA ASP A 224 8.41 -22.43 -1.33
C ASP A 224 9.76 -21.74 -1.09
N MET A 225 10.08 -20.70 -1.87
CA MET A 225 11.29 -19.88 -1.68
C MET A 225 11.14 -18.82 -0.60
N ILE A 226 9.91 -18.56 -0.10
CA ILE A 226 9.65 -17.54 0.90
C ILE A 226 10.07 -18.07 2.27
N PRO A 227 11.05 -17.44 2.96
CA PRO A 227 11.55 -17.95 4.23
C PRO A 227 10.63 -17.67 5.41
N SER A 228 9.91 -16.55 5.37
CA SER A 228 8.96 -16.12 6.41
C SER A 228 7.95 -15.14 5.84
N ALA A 229 6.77 -15.11 6.42
CA ALA A 229 5.74 -14.15 6.06
C ALA A 229 4.88 -13.77 7.27
N GLN A 230 4.33 -12.57 7.22
CA GLN A 230 3.33 -12.08 8.17
C GLN A 230 1.98 -11.99 7.48
N ARG A 231 0.93 -12.32 8.23
CA ARG A 231 -0.45 -12.13 7.83
C ARG A 231 -0.94 -10.77 8.31
N TRP A 232 -1.40 -9.95 7.39
CA TRP A 232 -1.89 -8.60 7.63
C TRP A 232 -3.40 -8.54 7.46
N PRO A 233 -4.17 -8.05 8.45
CA PRO A 233 -5.59 -7.81 8.25
C PRO A 233 -5.81 -6.69 7.24
N LEU A 234 -6.84 -6.83 6.40
CA LEU A 234 -7.34 -5.72 5.59
C LEU A 234 -8.50 -5.08 6.35
N LEU A 235 -8.29 -3.84 6.77
CA LEU A 235 -9.24 -3.08 7.58
C LEU A 235 -10.03 -2.12 6.71
N TYR A 236 -11.28 -1.88 7.08
CA TYR A 236 -12.18 -0.99 6.35
C TYR A 236 -12.78 0.06 7.27
N VAL A 237 -12.66 1.31 6.91
CA VAL A 237 -13.39 2.42 7.55
C VAL A 237 -14.54 2.78 6.66
N GLY A 238 -15.76 2.80 7.16
CA GLY A 238 -16.95 3.23 6.41
C GLY A 238 -16.85 4.68 5.91
N PRO A 239 -17.77 5.09 5.03
CA PRO A 239 -17.81 6.47 4.55
C PRO A 239 -18.03 7.42 5.73
N LEU A 240 -17.31 8.55 5.70
CA LEU A 240 -17.49 9.64 6.65
C LEU A 240 -18.47 10.66 6.09
N GLU A 241 -19.32 11.22 6.93
CA GLU A 241 -20.23 12.30 6.54
C GLU A 241 -19.49 13.59 6.19
N SER A 242 -18.34 13.81 6.80
CA SER A 242 -17.44 14.94 6.55
C SER A 242 -15.98 14.53 6.70
N TRP A 243 -15.11 15.21 5.99
CA TRP A 243 -13.66 15.07 6.15
C TRP A 243 -13.04 16.19 6.99
N CYS A 244 -13.85 17.13 7.45
CA CYS A 244 -13.40 18.30 8.19
C CYS A 244 -14.06 18.36 9.57
N SER A 245 -13.32 18.92 10.54
CA SER A 245 -13.91 19.32 11.82
C SER A 245 -15.02 20.39 11.63
N PRO A 246 -15.94 20.52 12.58
CA PRO A 246 -16.96 21.58 12.53
C PRO A 246 -16.39 23.00 12.38
N LYS A 247 -15.24 23.28 13.00
CA LYS A 247 -14.52 24.57 12.89
C LYS A 247 -13.68 24.69 11.61
N LYS A 248 -13.61 23.66 10.76
CA LYS A 248 -12.83 23.60 9.51
C LYS A 248 -11.33 23.88 9.66
N ASN A 249 -10.79 23.72 10.85
CA ASN A 249 -9.37 23.87 11.17
C ASN A 249 -8.64 22.51 11.24
N VAL A 250 -9.36 21.38 11.10
CA VAL A 250 -8.80 20.03 10.96
C VAL A 250 -9.42 19.39 9.72
N VAL A 251 -8.59 18.79 8.87
CA VAL A 251 -9.03 18.04 7.68
C VAL A 251 -8.37 16.66 7.63
N LEU A 252 -9.11 15.62 7.25
CA LEU A 252 -8.61 14.27 7.01
C LEU A 252 -8.33 14.07 5.52
N ILE A 253 -7.24 13.35 5.22
CA ILE A 253 -6.89 12.97 3.84
C ILE A 253 -6.45 11.50 3.77
N GLY A 254 -6.47 10.93 2.56
CA GLY A 254 -6.02 9.55 2.31
C GLY A 254 -6.83 8.52 3.10
N VAL A 255 -6.16 7.49 3.61
CA VAL A 255 -6.81 6.39 4.35
C VAL A 255 -7.38 6.83 5.71
N SER A 256 -7.03 8.01 6.19
CA SER A 256 -7.65 8.58 7.41
C SER A 256 -9.08 9.07 7.14
N SER A 257 -9.41 9.49 5.92
CA SER A 257 -10.69 10.11 5.54
C SER A 257 -11.62 9.18 4.76
N ALA A 258 -11.08 8.26 4.00
CA ALA A 258 -11.87 7.42 3.11
C ALA A 258 -11.45 5.96 3.22
N PRO A 259 -12.42 5.04 3.19
CA PRO A 259 -12.10 3.65 2.97
C PRO A 259 -11.59 3.50 1.55
N PHE A 260 -10.48 2.79 1.37
CA PHE A 260 -10.32 2.02 0.15
C PHE A 260 -11.16 0.76 0.35
N PRO A 261 -12.27 0.58 -0.33
CA PRO A 261 -12.87 -0.73 -0.37
C PRO A 261 -11.88 -1.64 -1.08
N HIS A 262 -11.19 -2.49 -0.33
CA HIS A 262 -10.50 -3.63 -0.92
C HIS A 262 -11.53 -4.69 -1.30
N THR A 263 -12.56 -4.26 -2.02
CA THR A 263 -13.51 -5.13 -2.70
C THR A 263 -13.01 -5.30 -4.13
N TYR A 264 -12.29 -6.36 -4.34
CA TYR A 264 -12.12 -6.95 -5.65
C TYR A 264 -12.89 -8.27 -5.68
#